data_011d2c0284b3d1ceec47b7cd15a33808
#
_entry.id   011d2c0284b3d1ceec47b7cd15a33808
#
_cell.length_a   1.000
_cell.length_b   1.000
_cell.length_c   1.000
_cell.angle_alpha   90.00
_cell.angle_beta   90.00
_cell.angle_gamma   90.00
#
_symmetry.space_group_name_H-M   'P 1'
#
loop_
_entity.id
_entity.type
_entity.pdbx_description
1 polymer ?
#
loop_
_entity_poly.entity_id
_entity_poly.type
_entity_poly.pdbx_seq_one_letter_code
_entity_poly.pdbx_strand_id
1 'polypeptide(L)'
;TADLAIILVDARAGILTQTKRHSYIASLMGIKHIVVAINKMDLVDYDESVYLKIKAQYESIIEQLPYFGDISFYYIPISALSGDNVVEKSDNMQWYTLDTLMRVLNGVEIKDDSPDKQHSLKMNVQYINRPNQNFRGFCGLIVEGEAFAGQCIKVLPSGKKSKIKSIISAEIKELAALDDGDAI
;
A
#
# COMPACT_ATOMS: atom_id res chain seq x y z
N THR A 1 6.89 0.06 -2.27
CA THR A 1 5.52 -0.12 -2.79
C THR A 1 4.57 -0.17 -1.62
N ALA A 2 3.44 0.47 -1.70
CA ALA A 2 2.43 0.47 -0.67
C ALA A 2 1.18 -0.22 -1.23
N ASP A 3 0.52 -1.04 -0.43
CA ASP A 3 -0.67 -1.80 -0.82
C ASP A 3 -1.95 -1.02 -0.55
N LEU A 4 -1.87 -0.07 0.39
CA LEU A 4 -2.96 0.82 0.78
C LEU A 4 -2.44 2.26 0.94
N ALA A 5 -3.24 3.25 0.55
CA ALA A 5 -2.98 4.66 0.81
C ALA A 5 -4.07 5.26 1.71
N ILE A 6 -3.65 6.11 2.66
CA ILE A 6 -4.56 6.93 3.46
C ILE A 6 -4.48 8.36 2.95
N ILE A 7 -5.59 8.87 2.44
CA ILE A 7 -5.75 10.27 1.99
C ILE A 7 -6.47 11.05 3.08
N LEU A 8 -5.76 11.97 3.72
CA LEU A 8 -6.34 12.84 4.76
C LEU A 8 -7.05 14.03 4.13
N VAL A 9 -8.28 14.29 4.57
CA VAL A 9 -9.09 15.45 4.19
C VAL A 9 -9.48 16.21 5.46
N ASP A 10 -9.20 17.51 5.53
CA ASP A 10 -9.68 18.38 6.62
C ASP A 10 -11.17 18.66 6.41
N ALA A 11 -12.03 18.29 7.36
CA ALA A 11 -13.49 18.46 7.27
C ALA A 11 -13.92 19.92 7.03
N ARG A 12 -13.14 20.90 7.52
CA ARG A 12 -13.43 22.33 7.33
C ARG A 12 -13.08 22.82 5.93
N ALA A 13 -12.01 22.25 5.34
CA ALA A 13 -11.49 22.71 4.05
C ALA A 13 -12.09 21.94 2.87
N GLY A 14 -12.55 20.71 3.11
CA GLY A 14 -13.05 19.81 2.06
C GLY A 14 -11.96 19.36 1.10
N ILE A 15 -12.36 19.09 -0.14
CA ILE A 15 -11.46 18.56 -1.17
C ILE A 15 -10.62 19.68 -1.79
N LEU A 16 -9.31 19.60 -1.59
CA LEU A 16 -8.34 20.54 -2.16
C LEU A 16 -7.67 19.97 -3.41
N THR A 17 -6.99 20.84 -4.16
CA THR A 17 -6.19 20.44 -5.34
C THR A 17 -5.12 19.39 -4.96
N GLN A 18 -4.55 19.51 -3.77
CA GLN A 18 -3.57 18.54 -3.27
C GLN A 18 -4.20 17.16 -3.04
N THR A 19 -5.41 17.09 -2.48
CA THR A 19 -6.16 15.84 -2.31
C THR A 19 -6.35 15.13 -3.65
N LYS A 20 -6.79 15.86 -4.68
CA LYS A 20 -6.96 15.34 -6.05
C LYS A 20 -5.64 14.79 -6.61
N ARG A 21 -4.56 15.54 -6.45
CA ARG A 21 -3.22 15.15 -6.92
C ARG A 21 -2.72 13.87 -6.25
N HIS A 22 -2.88 13.77 -4.93
CA HIS A 22 -2.46 12.57 -4.19
C HIS A 22 -3.27 11.35 -4.58
N SER A 23 -4.58 11.50 -4.74
CA SER A 23 -5.45 10.41 -5.21
C SER A 23 -5.04 9.93 -6.62
N TYR A 24 -4.73 10.88 -7.51
CA TYR A 24 -4.26 10.55 -8.86
C TYR A 24 -2.93 9.79 -8.84
N ILE A 25 -1.96 10.25 -8.03
CA ILE A 25 -0.66 9.58 -7.88
C ILE A 25 -0.85 8.18 -7.31
N ALA A 26 -1.66 8.01 -6.26
CA ALA A 26 -1.93 6.71 -5.68
C ALA A 26 -2.51 5.72 -6.70
N SER A 27 -3.47 6.20 -7.52
CA SER A 27 -4.04 5.41 -8.61
C SER A 27 -3.01 5.03 -9.68
N LEU A 28 -2.16 5.97 -10.11
CA LEU A 28 -1.09 5.68 -11.08
C LEU A 28 -0.05 4.68 -10.55
N MET A 29 0.19 4.68 -9.25
CA MET A 29 1.10 3.71 -8.61
C MET A 29 0.47 2.32 -8.43
N GLY A 30 -0.78 2.14 -8.86
CA GLY A 30 -1.47 0.85 -8.80
C GLY A 30 -1.93 0.47 -7.40
N ILE A 31 -2.11 1.43 -6.50
CA ILE A 31 -2.62 1.18 -5.14
C ILE A 31 -4.10 0.82 -5.25
N LYS A 32 -4.46 -0.37 -4.77
CA LYS A 32 -5.80 -0.94 -4.90
C LYS A 32 -6.76 -0.58 -3.76
N HIS A 33 -6.25 -0.08 -2.64
CA HIS A 33 -7.04 0.29 -1.48
C HIS A 33 -6.73 1.73 -1.07
N ILE A 34 -7.75 2.59 -1.08
CA ILE A 34 -7.62 4.00 -0.67
C ILE A 34 -8.59 4.28 0.47
N VAL A 35 -8.04 4.65 1.63
CA VAL A 35 -8.81 5.16 2.76
C VAL A 35 -8.85 6.67 2.68
N VAL A 36 -10.04 7.24 2.55
CA VAL A 36 -10.29 8.66 2.63
C VAL A 36 -10.69 8.99 4.06
N ALA A 37 -9.72 9.44 4.85
CA ALA A 37 -9.95 9.80 6.25
C ALA A 37 -10.33 11.28 6.33
N ILE A 38 -11.62 11.55 6.58
CA ILE A 38 -12.18 12.90 6.77
C ILE A 38 -11.94 13.28 8.21
N ASN A 39 -10.83 14.00 8.42
CA ASN A 39 -10.31 14.33 9.75
C ASN A 39 -10.80 15.69 10.25
N LYS A 40 -10.67 15.89 11.56
CA LYS A 40 -11.08 17.10 12.29
C LYS A 40 -12.60 17.27 12.33
N MET A 41 -13.32 16.16 12.45
CA MET A 41 -14.78 16.18 12.62
C MET A 41 -15.22 16.92 13.88
N ASP A 42 -14.35 16.94 14.91
CA ASP A 42 -14.52 17.73 16.13
C ASP A 42 -14.65 19.24 15.88
N LEU A 43 -14.04 19.75 14.81
CA LEU A 43 -14.09 21.18 14.47
C LEU A 43 -15.28 21.56 13.58
N VAL A 44 -16.12 20.61 13.24
CA VAL A 44 -17.38 20.81 12.48
C VAL A 44 -18.55 20.14 13.21
N ASP A 45 -18.48 20.07 14.54
CA ASP A 45 -19.51 19.54 15.44
C ASP A 45 -20.00 18.15 15.07
N TYR A 46 -19.10 17.31 14.49
CA TYR A 46 -19.39 15.94 14.06
C TYR A 46 -20.56 15.82 13.08
N ASP A 47 -20.81 16.88 12.29
CA ASP A 47 -21.98 17.00 11.39
C ASP A 47 -21.88 15.97 10.24
N GLU A 48 -22.88 15.09 10.15
CA GLU A 48 -23.05 14.12 9.08
C GLU A 48 -23.14 14.79 7.69
N SER A 49 -23.78 15.94 7.60
CA SER A 49 -23.95 16.65 6.32
C SER A 49 -22.61 17.07 5.72
N VAL A 50 -21.65 17.46 6.54
CA VAL A 50 -20.28 17.79 6.12
C VAL A 50 -19.58 16.55 5.57
N TYR A 51 -19.69 15.43 6.28
CA TYR A 51 -19.14 14.14 5.81
C TYR A 51 -19.72 13.73 4.46
N LEU A 52 -21.04 13.73 4.33
CA LEU A 52 -21.74 13.34 3.09
C LEU A 52 -21.36 14.25 1.91
N LYS A 53 -21.24 15.55 2.16
CA LYS A 53 -20.81 16.52 1.13
C LYS A 53 -19.40 16.23 0.63
N ILE A 54 -18.46 15.99 1.55
CA ILE A 54 -17.06 15.69 1.20
C ILE A 54 -16.96 14.36 0.46
N LYS A 55 -17.69 13.34 0.93
CA LYS A 55 -17.78 12.04 0.28
C LYS A 55 -18.27 12.18 -1.16
N ALA A 56 -19.39 12.84 -1.39
CA ALA A 56 -19.94 13.06 -2.73
C ALA A 56 -18.98 13.84 -3.64
N GLN A 57 -18.31 14.87 -3.12
CA GLN A 57 -17.28 15.61 -3.86
C GLN A 57 -16.11 14.72 -4.26
N TYR A 58 -15.67 13.83 -3.36
CA TYR A 58 -14.58 12.91 -3.65
C TYR A 58 -15.01 11.87 -4.69
N GLU A 59 -16.20 11.31 -4.58
CA GLU A 59 -16.77 10.36 -5.54
C GLU A 59 -16.81 10.92 -6.96
N SER A 60 -17.17 12.20 -7.13
CA SER A 60 -17.15 12.85 -8.44
C SER A 60 -15.75 13.01 -9.06
N ILE A 61 -14.70 12.92 -8.25
CA ILE A 61 -13.31 13.05 -8.69
C ILE A 61 -12.74 11.69 -9.07
N ILE A 62 -13.05 10.65 -8.29
CA ILE A 62 -12.47 9.32 -8.48
C ILE A 62 -12.91 8.67 -9.80
N GLU A 63 -14.07 9.01 -10.33
CA GLU A 63 -14.52 8.55 -11.66
C GLU A 63 -13.56 8.94 -12.79
N GLN A 64 -12.74 9.97 -12.56
CA GLN A 64 -11.73 10.44 -13.51
C GLN A 64 -10.34 9.85 -13.26
N LEU A 65 -10.19 9.02 -12.21
CA LEU A 65 -8.89 8.42 -11.89
C LEU A 65 -8.54 7.28 -12.85
N PRO A 66 -7.25 7.13 -13.21
CA PRO A 66 -6.77 5.92 -13.86
C PRO A 66 -7.10 4.70 -13.00
N TYR A 67 -7.48 3.59 -13.64
CA TYR A 67 -7.75 2.31 -12.96
C TYR A 67 -8.83 2.37 -11.87
N PHE A 68 -9.77 3.33 -11.96
CA PHE A 68 -10.85 3.52 -10.98
C PHE A 68 -11.60 2.21 -10.64
N GLY A 69 -11.91 1.38 -11.64
CA GLY A 69 -12.64 0.11 -11.46
C GLY A 69 -11.91 -0.95 -10.61
N ASP A 70 -10.60 -0.80 -10.41
CA ASP A 70 -9.76 -1.74 -9.67
C ASP A 70 -9.44 -1.26 -8.24
N ILE A 71 -9.95 -0.07 -7.85
CA ILE A 71 -9.64 0.56 -6.57
C ILE A 71 -10.83 0.48 -5.62
N SER A 72 -10.60 -0.03 -4.41
CA SER A 72 -11.55 -0.02 -3.30
C SER A 72 -11.37 1.24 -2.46
N PHE A 73 -12.47 1.99 -2.24
CA PHE A 73 -12.46 3.22 -1.46
C PHE A 73 -13.20 3.05 -0.14
N TYR A 74 -12.59 3.53 0.95
CA TYR A 74 -13.14 3.53 2.30
C TYR A 74 -13.21 4.96 2.82
N TYR A 75 -14.40 5.43 3.17
CA TYR A 75 -14.63 6.79 3.68
C TYR A 75 -14.85 6.74 5.17
N ILE A 76 -13.97 7.34 5.95
CA ILE A 76 -14.00 7.25 7.41
C ILE A 76 -13.95 8.66 8.00
N PRO A 77 -15.03 9.12 8.67
CA PRO A 77 -15.00 10.36 9.43
C PRO A 77 -14.25 10.13 10.75
N ILE A 78 -13.21 10.91 11.00
CA ILE A 78 -12.38 10.77 12.19
C ILE A 78 -12.13 12.11 12.88
N SER A 79 -11.84 12.05 14.19
CA SER A 79 -11.07 13.08 14.86
C SER A 79 -9.78 12.43 15.38
N ALA A 80 -8.66 12.69 14.72
CA ALA A 80 -7.38 12.15 15.14
C ALA A 80 -6.94 12.73 16.50
N LEU A 81 -7.40 13.93 16.86
CA LEU A 81 -7.10 14.56 18.14
C LEU A 81 -7.83 13.86 19.29
N SER A 82 -9.12 13.58 19.12
CA SER A 82 -9.97 12.95 20.14
C SER A 82 -9.95 11.42 20.09
N GLY A 83 -9.44 10.84 18.99
CA GLY A 83 -9.43 9.39 18.76
C GLY A 83 -10.72 8.83 18.16
N ASP A 84 -11.70 9.69 17.84
CA ASP A 84 -13.00 9.27 17.30
C ASP A 84 -12.86 8.51 15.98
N ASN A 85 -13.42 7.32 15.90
CA ASN A 85 -13.36 6.38 14.76
C ASN A 85 -11.94 6.02 14.29
N VAL A 86 -10.93 6.22 15.12
CA VAL A 86 -9.56 5.77 14.82
C VAL A 86 -9.40 4.31 15.23
N VAL A 87 -9.50 3.99 16.51
CA VAL A 87 -9.43 2.62 17.05
C VAL A 87 -10.83 2.12 17.40
N GLU A 88 -11.56 2.91 18.18
CA GLU A 88 -12.92 2.62 18.62
C GLU A 88 -13.94 3.51 17.91
N LYS A 89 -15.19 3.06 17.89
CA LYS A 89 -16.30 3.85 17.33
C LYS A 89 -16.54 5.09 18.21
N SER A 90 -16.84 6.20 17.54
CA SER A 90 -17.15 7.46 18.19
C SER A 90 -18.57 7.48 18.73
N ASP A 91 -18.74 7.90 19.99
CA ASP A 91 -20.05 8.21 20.55
C ASP A 91 -20.65 9.50 19.96
N ASN A 92 -19.81 10.39 19.42
CA ASN A 92 -20.21 11.65 18.83
C ASN A 92 -20.73 11.49 17.38
N MET A 93 -20.39 10.38 16.72
CA MET A 93 -20.77 10.09 15.33
C MET A 93 -21.59 8.79 15.22
N GLN A 94 -22.68 8.68 15.99
CA GLN A 94 -23.53 7.48 16.01
C GLN A 94 -24.17 7.18 14.64
N TRP A 95 -24.29 8.17 13.78
CA TRP A 95 -24.74 8.04 12.39
C TRP A 95 -23.74 7.26 11.52
N TYR A 96 -22.47 7.18 11.90
CA TYR A 96 -21.47 6.40 11.19
C TYR A 96 -21.41 4.97 11.72
N THR A 97 -21.97 4.04 10.99
CA THR A 97 -22.11 2.62 11.43
C THR A 97 -21.02 1.70 10.89
N LEU A 98 -20.19 2.18 9.95
CA LEU A 98 -19.15 1.38 9.30
C LEU A 98 -17.92 1.18 10.22
N ASP A 99 -16.87 0.59 9.67
CA ASP A 99 -15.67 0.25 10.43
C ASP A 99 -14.78 1.46 10.71
N THR A 100 -14.05 1.37 11.84
CA THR A 100 -13.05 2.36 12.24
C THR A 100 -11.80 2.25 11.36
N LEU A 101 -10.94 3.27 11.40
CA LEU A 101 -9.70 3.29 10.62
C LEU A 101 -8.86 2.03 10.87
N MET A 102 -8.62 1.68 12.14
CA MET A 102 -7.80 0.51 12.47
C MET A 102 -8.45 -0.81 12.07
N ARG A 103 -9.79 -0.91 12.12
CA ARG A 103 -10.49 -2.11 11.63
C ARG A 103 -10.34 -2.27 10.12
N VAL A 104 -10.49 -1.19 9.36
CA VAL A 104 -10.26 -1.22 7.91
C VAL A 104 -8.83 -1.63 7.61
N LEU A 105 -7.82 -1.01 8.26
CA LEU A 105 -6.41 -1.33 8.03
C LEU A 105 -6.07 -2.80 8.33
N ASN A 106 -6.65 -3.35 9.38
CA ASN A 106 -6.43 -4.76 9.76
C ASN A 106 -7.26 -5.75 8.94
N GLY A 107 -8.36 -5.30 8.31
CA GLY A 107 -9.30 -6.15 7.58
C GLY A 107 -9.11 -6.13 6.06
N VAL A 108 -8.31 -5.22 5.52
CA VAL A 108 -8.02 -5.20 4.08
C VAL A 108 -7.21 -6.43 3.72
N GLU A 109 -7.80 -7.29 2.91
CA GLU A 109 -7.08 -8.41 2.30
C GLU A 109 -6.20 -7.86 1.17
N ILE A 110 -4.90 -7.87 1.41
CA ILE A 110 -3.93 -7.65 0.35
C ILE A 110 -3.92 -8.93 -0.46
N LYS A 111 -4.64 -8.91 -1.59
CA LYS A 111 -4.55 -10.02 -2.53
C LYS A 111 -3.13 -10.05 -3.06
N ASP A 112 -2.44 -11.09 -2.71
CA ASP A 112 -1.25 -11.48 -3.43
C ASP A 112 -1.70 -11.76 -4.86
N ASP A 113 -1.50 -10.80 -5.76
CA ASP A 113 -1.70 -11.01 -7.20
C ASP A 113 -0.58 -11.90 -7.76
N SER A 114 0.13 -12.60 -6.89
CA SER A 114 1.12 -13.59 -7.26
C SER A 114 0.42 -14.65 -8.10
N PRO A 115 0.69 -14.71 -9.39
CA PRO A 115 0.24 -15.82 -10.21
C PRO A 115 0.85 -17.08 -9.61
N ASP A 116 0.11 -18.16 -9.60
CA ASP A 116 0.45 -19.49 -9.09
C ASP A 116 1.94 -19.71 -8.85
N LYS A 117 2.31 -20.20 -7.64
CA LYS A 117 3.68 -20.51 -7.17
C LYS A 117 4.55 -21.37 -8.11
N GLN A 118 4.07 -21.64 -9.33
CA GLN A 118 4.78 -22.36 -10.41
C GLN A 118 5.56 -21.45 -11.36
N HIS A 119 5.55 -20.12 -11.14
CA HIS A 119 6.22 -19.20 -12.05
C HIS A 119 7.73 -19.11 -11.76
N SER A 120 8.50 -18.91 -12.83
CA SER A 120 9.95 -18.73 -12.73
C SER A 120 10.27 -17.42 -11.99
N LEU A 121 11.24 -17.44 -11.08
CA LEU A 121 11.73 -16.27 -10.37
C LEU A 121 11.96 -15.08 -11.31
N LYS A 122 11.33 -13.94 -10.99
CA LYS A 122 11.62 -12.64 -11.59
C LYS A 122 11.95 -11.65 -10.48
N MET A 123 13.16 -11.13 -10.51
CA MET A 123 13.67 -10.16 -9.55
C MET A 123 14.27 -8.96 -10.29
N ASN A 124 13.84 -7.75 -9.91
CA ASN A 124 14.43 -6.52 -10.39
C ASN A 124 15.60 -6.12 -9.49
N VAL A 125 16.83 -6.18 -10.01
CA VAL A 125 18.01 -5.71 -9.29
C VAL A 125 17.94 -4.18 -9.19
N GLN A 126 17.78 -3.66 -7.99
CA GLN A 126 17.69 -2.23 -7.70
C GLN A 126 19.04 -1.63 -7.33
N TYR A 127 19.86 -2.38 -6.61
CA TYR A 127 21.22 -1.94 -6.28
C TYR A 127 22.17 -3.12 -6.01
N ILE A 128 23.47 -2.86 -6.01
CA ILE A 128 24.51 -3.84 -5.72
C ILE A 128 25.16 -3.48 -4.38
N ASN A 129 25.01 -4.37 -3.39
CA ASN A 129 25.66 -4.24 -2.09
C ASN A 129 27.07 -4.82 -2.14
N ARG A 130 28.07 -4.00 -1.80
CA ARG A 130 29.47 -4.41 -1.78
C ARG A 130 30.20 -3.82 -0.57
N PRO A 131 29.91 -4.28 0.66
CA PRO A 131 30.47 -3.72 1.88
C PRO A 131 31.99 -3.97 2.00
N ASN A 132 32.51 -4.99 1.33
CA ASN A 132 33.94 -5.32 1.29
C ASN A 132 34.32 -6.01 -0.04
N GLN A 133 35.60 -6.31 -0.23
CA GLN A 133 36.11 -6.90 -1.48
C GLN A 133 35.64 -8.35 -1.70
N ASN A 134 35.26 -9.06 -0.65
CA ASN A 134 34.92 -10.48 -0.68
C ASN A 134 33.42 -10.75 -0.79
N PHE A 135 32.58 -9.71 -0.69
CA PHE A 135 31.15 -9.81 -0.76
C PHE A 135 30.57 -8.98 -1.91
N ARG A 136 29.64 -9.56 -2.64
CA ARG A 136 28.84 -8.87 -3.65
C ARG A 136 27.43 -9.45 -3.65
N GLY A 137 26.49 -8.66 -3.11
CA GLY A 137 25.06 -8.97 -3.12
C GLY A 137 24.31 -8.17 -4.18
N PHE A 138 23.36 -8.79 -4.85
CA PHE A 138 22.40 -8.12 -5.73
C PHE A 138 21.11 -7.94 -4.95
N CYS A 139 20.72 -6.71 -4.71
CA CYS A 139 19.55 -6.38 -3.88
C CYS A 139 18.39 -5.91 -4.75
N GLY A 140 17.20 -6.33 -4.40
CA GLY A 140 15.99 -5.96 -5.13
C GLY A 140 14.75 -6.64 -4.56
N LEU A 141 13.64 -6.45 -5.26
CA LEU A 141 12.34 -7.02 -4.92
C LEU A 141 12.05 -8.21 -5.84
N ILE A 142 11.58 -9.32 -5.27
CA ILE A 142 11.01 -10.42 -6.04
C ILE A 142 9.64 -9.96 -6.56
N VAL A 143 9.50 -9.96 -7.88
CA VAL A 143 8.27 -9.52 -8.56
C VAL A 143 7.36 -10.72 -8.84
N GLU A 144 7.95 -11.92 -9.01
CA GLU A 144 7.21 -13.13 -9.36
C GLU A 144 8.04 -14.37 -9.00
N GLY A 145 7.38 -15.40 -8.51
CA GLY A 145 7.98 -16.68 -8.16
C GLY A 145 8.75 -16.64 -6.85
N GLU A 146 9.52 -17.69 -6.57
CA GLU A 146 10.27 -17.89 -5.33
C GLU A 146 11.78 -17.96 -5.62
N ALA A 147 12.59 -17.50 -4.67
CA ALA A 147 14.04 -17.61 -4.71
C ALA A 147 14.54 -18.60 -3.65
N PHE A 148 15.42 -19.53 -4.03
CA PHE A 148 16.08 -20.44 -3.09
C PHE A 148 17.56 -20.65 -3.44
N ALA A 149 18.36 -20.93 -2.44
CA ALA A 149 19.77 -21.17 -2.64
C ALA A 149 20.00 -22.40 -3.55
N GLY A 150 20.93 -22.26 -4.52
CA GLY A 150 21.21 -23.28 -5.53
C GLY A 150 20.37 -23.18 -6.81
N GLN A 151 19.31 -22.36 -6.83
CA GLN A 151 18.46 -22.17 -7.98
C GLN A 151 19.23 -21.59 -9.18
N CYS A 152 18.97 -22.14 -10.37
CA CYS A 152 19.53 -21.62 -11.63
C CYS A 152 18.76 -20.37 -12.08
N ILE A 153 19.48 -19.30 -12.34
CA ILE A 153 18.93 -18.02 -12.82
C ILE A 153 19.53 -17.62 -14.16
N LYS A 154 18.76 -16.80 -14.89
CA LYS A 154 19.21 -16.12 -16.11
C LYS A 154 19.26 -14.62 -15.88
N VAL A 155 20.42 -14.03 -16.05
CA VAL A 155 20.63 -12.58 -15.87
C VAL A 155 20.27 -11.86 -17.16
N LEU A 156 19.35 -10.90 -17.08
CA LEU A 156 18.96 -10.06 -18.20
C LEU A 156 19.67 -8.68 -18.09
N PRO A 157 19.99 -8.02 -19.21
CA PRO A 157 19.75 -8.44 -20.60
C PRO A 157 20.83 -9.39 -21.18
N SER A 158 21.90 -9.69 -20.42
CA SER A 158 23.07 -10.43 -20.93
C SER A 158 22.79 -11.88 -21.33
N GLY A 159 21.69 -12.47 -20.83
CA GLY A 159 21.33 -13.87 -21.07
C GLY A 159 22.24 -14.90 -20.35
N LYS A 160 23.21 -14.44 -19.55
CA LYS A 160 24.13 -15.32 -18.82
C LYS A 160 23.39 -16.12 -17.75
N LYS A 161 23.75 -17.40 -17.61
CA LYS A 161 23.21 -18.27 -16.57
C LYS A 161 24.14 -18.26 -15.36
N SER A 162 23.55 -18.30 -14.17
CA SER A 162 24.26 -18.39 -12.88
C SER A 162 23.41 -19.20 -11.88
N LYS A 163 23.89 -19.30 -10.65
CA LYS A 163 23.13 -19.91 -9.55
C LYS A 163 23.12 -18.96 -8.36
N ILE A 164 22.02 -18.94 -7.62
CA ILE A 164 21.92 -18.24 -6.35
C ILE A 164 22.81 -18.97 -5.36
N LYS A 165 23.79 -18.27 -4.78
CA LYS A 165 24.71 -18.85 -3.81
C LYS A 165 24.09 -18.89 -2.42
N SER A 166 23.53 -17.77 -1.97
CA SER A 166 22.86 -17.59 -0.69
C SER A 166 21.88 -16.43 -0.77
N ILE A 167 20.94 -16.41 0.13
CA ILE A 167 19.93 -15.35 0.27
C ILE A 167 20.10 -14.75 1.65
N ILE A 168 20.16 -13.41 1.72
CA ILE A 168 20.41 -12.68 2.97
C ILE A 168 19.32 -11.64 3.10
N SER A 169 18.54 -11.70 4.19
CA SER A 169 17.52 -10.68 4.49
C SER A 169 18.14 -9.44 5.12
N ALA A 170 17.34 -8.34 5.18
CA ALA A 170 17.76 -7.10 5.84
C ALA A 170 18.11 -7.28 7.33
N GLU A 171 17.64 -8.33 7.98
CA GLU A 171 17.97 -8.68 9.37
C GLU A 171 19.27 -9.51 9.53
N ILE A 172 20.07 -9.62 8.47
CA ILE A 172 21.38 -10.34 8.48
C ILE A 172 21.22 -11.84 8.83
N LYS A 173 20.14 -12.45 8.44
CA LYS A 173 19.95 -13.90 8.53
C LYS A 173 20.06 -14.53 7.14
N GLU A 174 20.84 -15.58 7.02
CA GLU A 174 20.84 -16.39 5.80
C GLU A 174 19.55 -17.21 5.78
N LEU A 175 18.75 -17.00 4.73
CA LEU A 175 17.47 -17.66 4.55
C LEU A 175 17.56 -18.77 3.51
N ALA A 176 16.78 -19.82 3.71
CA ALA A 176 16.70 -20.93 2.77
C ALA A 176 15.89 -20.57 1.52
N ALA A 177 14.86 -19.77 1.68
CA ALA A 177 13.98 -19.29 0.60
C ALA A 177 13.35 -17.93 0.95
N LEU A 178 12.93 -17.20 -0.05
CA LEU A 178 12.11 -15.98 0.03
C LEU A 178 10.99 -16.05 -1.00
N ASP A 179 9.84 -15.56 -0.61
CA ASP A 179 8.61 -15.48 -1.43
C ASP A 179 8.48 -14.12 -2.13
N ASP A 180 7.43 -13.98 -2.96
CA ASP A 180 7.07 -12.73 -3.62
C ASP A 180 6.84 -11.61 -2.59
N GLY A 181 7.31 -10.42 -2.93
CA GLY A 181 7.19 -9.24 -2.05
C GLY A 181 8.32 -9.07 -1.05
N ASP A 182 9.16 -10.09 -0.84
CA ASP A 182 10.31 -9.98 0.05
C ASP A 182 11.44 -9.16 -0.58
N ALA A 183 12.08 -8.31 0.23
CA ALA A 183 13.27 -7.57 -0.18
C ALA A 183 14.54 -8.39 0.09
N ILE A 184 15.40 -8.48 -0.89
CA ILE A 184 16.70 -9.15 -0.83
C ILE A 184 17.84 -8.15 -0.73
#